data_660bdf164170bb2c660e3207bea49e57
#
_entry.id   660bdf164170bb2c660e3207bea49e57
#
_cell.length_a   1.000
_cell.length_b   1.000
_cell.length_c   1.000
_cell.angle_alpha   90.00
_cell.angle_beta   90.00
_cell.angle_gamma   90.00
#
_symmetry.space_group_name_H-M   'P 1'
#
loop_
_entity.id
_entity.type
_entity.pdbx_description
1 polymer ?
#
loop_
_entity_poly.entity_id
_entity_poly.type
_entity_poly.pdbx_seq_one_letter_code
_entity_poly.pdbx_strand_id
1 'polypeptide(L)'
;MKLIVNATIALAASVAFANAQPAKEPYEPGLGEFMIATQLRHAKLWFAGKDSNWDLAAYETDEIKEGLEDAARLHSTYDGVPVAEMIKTIIDPRIEKVEEAIKAKSSAEFVVAFDELTSGCNSCQAGANKSFIHIQRPTEPPLTNQNFAPRK
;
A
#
# COMPACT_ATOMS: atom_id res chain seq x y z
N MET A 1 -20.55 11.93 -86.58
CA MET A 1 -19.54 12.61 -85.74
C MET A 1 -20.04 12.42 -84.25
N LYS A 2 -19.46 11.42 -83.53
CA LYS A 2 -19.85 11.07 -82.19
C LYS A 2 -18.86 11.68 -81.24
N LEU A 3 -19.29 12.61 -80.38
CA LEU A 3 -18.50 13.18 -79.31
C LEU A 3 -18.48 12.16 -78.15
N ILE A 4 -17.30 11.72 -77.76
CA ILE A 4 -17.07 10.94 -76.54
C ILE A 4 -16.70 11.92 -75.41
N VAL A 5 -17.55 12.08 -74.43
CA VAL A 5 -17.28 12.86 -73.19
C VAL A 5 -16.60 11.93 -72.21
N ASN A 6 -15.31 12.12 -71.94
CA ASN A 6 -14.60 11.41 -70.85
C ASN A 6 -14.89 12.12 -69.51
N ALA A 7 -15.59 11.46 -68.62
CA ALA A 7 -15.80 11.89 -67.25
C ALA A 7 -14.65 11.34 -66.37
N THR A 8 -13.75 12.23 -65.94
CA THR A 8 -12.69 11.88 -64.95
C THR A 8 -13.27 11.99 -63.56
N ILE A 9 -13.38 10.83 -62.88
CA ILE A 9 -13.78 10.77 -61.47
C ILE A 9 -12.53 10.99 -60.60
N ALA A 10 -12.47 12.12 -59.95
CA ALA A 10 -11.42 12.43 -58.96
C ALA A 10 -11.79 11.78 -57.63
N LEU A 11 -11.05 10.73 -57.23
CA LEU A 11 -11.20 10.06 -55.94
C LEU A 11 -10.47 10.90 -54.88
N ALA A 12 -11.21 11.66 -54.05
CA ALA A 12 -10.64 12.39 -52.91
C ALA A 12 -10.40 11.42 -51.77
N ALA A 13 -9.15 11.06 -51.50
CA ALA A 13 -8.75 10.31 -50.35
C ALA A 13 -8.76 11.22 -49.11
N SER A 14 -9.76 11.07 -48.24
CA SER A 14 -9.83 11.73 -46.94
C SER A 14 -8.88 11.02 -45.95
N VAL A 15 -7.72 11.62 -45.70
CA VAL A 15 -6.80 11.16 -44.64
C VAL A 15 -7.39 11.62 -43.28
N ALA A 16 -8.01 10.71 -42.58
CA ALA A 16 -8.42 10.94 -41.20
C ALA A 16 -7.17 10.91 -40.30
N PHE A 17 -6.71 12.08 -39.87
CA PHE A 17 -5.73 12.16 -38.76
C PHE A 17 -6.43 11.73 -37.48
N ALA A 18 -6.18 10.49 -37.04
CA ALA A 18 -6.53 10.06 -35.72
C ALA A 18 -5.67 10.88 -34.72
N ASN A 19 -6.29 11.84 -34.05
CA ASN A 19 -5.69 12.50 -32.88
C ASN A 19 -5.54 11.43 -31.77
N ALA A 20 -4.41 10.74 -31.74
CA ALA A 20 -4.03 9.93 -30.58
C ALA A 20 -3.77 10.90 -29.43
N GLN A 21 -4.73 11.01 -28.50
CA GLN A 21 -4.48 11.69 -27.25
C GLN A 21 -3.34 10.93 -26.55
N PRO A 22 -2.31 11.64 -26.01
CA PRO A 22 -1.28 10.98 -25.23
C PRO A 22 -1.95 10.19 -24.10
N ALA A 23 -1.55 8.93 -23.95
CA ALA A 23 -2.02 8.10 -22.85
C ALA A 23 -1.72 8.85 -21.54
N LYS A 24 -2.75 9.03 -20.72
CA LYS A 24 -2.56 9.67 -19.42
C LYS A 24 -1.62 8.78 -18.61
N GLU A 25 -0.52 9.38 -18.11
CA GLU A 25 0.42 8.67 -17.24
C GLU A 25 -0.35 7.99 -16.09
N PRO A 26 -0.06 6.73 -15.77
CA PRO A 26 -0.67 6.05 -14.63
C PRO A 26 -0.45 6.88 -13.37
N TYR A 27 -1.49 6.96 -12.53
CA TYR A 27 -1.33 7.57 -11.21
C TYR A 27 -0.38 6.73 -10.36
N GLU A 28 0.66 7.36 -9.80
CA GLU A 28 1.62 6.75 -8.90
C GLU A 28 1.44 7.37 -7.51
N PRO A 29 1.02 6.58 -6.50
CA PRO A 29 0.83 7.09 -5.14
C PRO A 29 2.15 7.59 -4.55
N GLY A 30 2.12 8.72 -3.84
CA GLY A 30 3.27 9.20 -3.10
C GLY A 30 3.58 8.35 -1.85
N LEU A 31 4.83 8.37 -1.35
CA LEU A 31 5.21 7.61 -0.15
C LEU A 31 4.29 7.89 1.06
N GLY A 32 3.84 9.14 1.23
CA GLY A 32 2.92 9.50 2.31
C GLY A 32 1.58 8.77 2.24
N GLU A 33 1.07 8.44 1.06
CA GLU A 33 -0.18 7.69 0.89
C GLU A 33 -0.03 6.25 1.36
N PHE A 34 1.11 5.61 1.05
CA PHE A 34 1.44 4.28 1.59
C PHE A 34 1.55 4.31 3.10
N MET A 35 2.18 5.35 3.68
CA MET A 35 2.33 5.47 5.14
C MET A 35 0.99 5.67 5.85
N ILE A 36 0.07 6.45 5.28
CA ILE A 36 -1.29 6.61 5.84
C ILE A 36 -2.06 5.28 5.79
N ALA A 37 -2.01 4.57 4.67
CA ALA A 37 -2.66 3.27 4.54
C ALA A 37 -2.07 2.26 5.54
N THR A 38 -0.76 2.18 5.65
CA THR A 38 -0.05 1.32 6.61
C THR A 38 -0.43 1.65 8.04
N GLN A 39 -0.51 2.93 8.42
CA GLN A 39 -0.91 3.35 9.77
C GLN A 39 -2.36 2.94 10.09
N LEU A 40 -3.27 3.05 9.14
CA LEU A 40 -4.65 2.60 9.29
C LEU A 40 -4.72 1.07 9.48
N ARG A 41 -3.98 0.31 8.65
CA ARG A 41 -3.89 -1.15 8.76
C ARG A 41 -3.27 -1.59 10.09
N HIS A 42 -2.22 -0.91 10.52
CA HIS A 42 -1.59 -1.16 11.83
C HIS A 42 -2.59 -0.97 12.99
N ALA A 43 -3.41 0.08 12.96
CA ALA A 43 -4.44 0.27 13.98
C ALA A 43 -5.51 -0.83 13.95
N LYS A 44 -5.95 -1.25 12.76
CA LYS A 44 -6.92 -2.35 12.60
C LYS A 44 -6.36 -3.69 13.06
N LEU A 45 -5.09 -3.97 12.75
CA LEU A 45 -4.36 -5.15 13.19
C LEU A 45 -4.36 -5.30 14.71
N TRP A 46 -4.13 -4.20 15.43
CA TRP A 46 -4.19 -4.22 16.90
C TRP A 46 -5.52 -4.72 17.43
N PHE A 47 -6.64 -4.15 16.95
CA PHE A 47 -7.96 -4.55 17.42
C PHE A 47 -8.33 -5.96 16.97
N ALA A 48 -7.95 -6.39 15.79
CA ALA A 48 -8.15 -7.75 15.32
C ALA A 48 -7.45 -8.77 16.24
N GLY A 49 -6.16 -8.57 16.54
CA GLY A 49 -5.39 -9.47 17.41
C GLY A 49 -5.85 -9.41 18.86
N LYS A 50 -6.16 -8.21 19.38
CA LYS A 50 -6.72 -8.02 20.73
C LYS A 50 -8.02 -8.81 20.94
N ASP A 51 -8.88 -8.84 19.93
CA ASP A 51 -10.16 -9.56 19.97
C ASP A 51 -10.01 -11.02 19.52
N SER A 52 -8.77 -11.50 19.30
CA SER A 52 -8.45 -12.86 18.82
C SER A 52 -9.13 -13.21 17.47
N ASN A 53 -9.39 -12.22 16.65
CA ASN A 53 -9.84 -12.40 15.27
C ASN A 53 -8.62 -12.62 14.36
N TRP A 54 -8.09 -13.85 14.41
CA TRP A 54 -6.84 -14.21 13.76
C TRP A 54 -6.90 -14.11 12.23
N ASP A 55 -8.06 -14.38 11.64
CA ASP A 55 -8.24 -14.25 10.19
C ASP A 55 -8.16 -12.77 9.76
N LEU A 56 -8.79 -11.87 10.51
CA LEU A 56 -8.69 -10.44 10.27
C LEU A 56 -7.27 -9.92 10.56
N ALA A 57 -6.64 -10.40 11.63
CA ALA A 57 -5.27 -10.02 11.96
C ALA A 57 -4.29 -10.44 10.85
N ALA A 58 -4.43 -11.65 10.31
CA ALA A 58 -3.64 -12.12 9.17
C ALA A 58 -3.84 -11.24 7.94
N TYR A 59 -5.10 -10.93 7.61
CA TYR A 59 -5.44 -10.05 6.49
C TYR A 59 -4.81 -8.65 6.64
N GLU A 60 -4.95 -8.02 7.81
CA GLU A 60 -4.37 -6.68 8.00
C GLU A 60 -2.83 -6.68 7.99
N THR A 61 -2.21 -7.80 8.42
CA THR A 61 -0.74 -7.97 8.35
C THR A 61 -0.28 -8.09 6.90
N ASP A 62 -0.97 -8.88 6.08
CA ASP A 62 -0.71 -9.05 4.65
C ASP A 62 -0.83 -7.73 3.89
N GLU A 63 -1.89 -6.97 4.14
CA GLU A 63 -2.10 -5.64 3.57
C GLU A 63 -1.03 -4.60 3.98
N ILE A 64 -0.48 -4.70 5.20
CA ILE A 64 0.67 -3.89 5.62
C ILE A 64 1.90 -4.26 4.79
N LYS A 65 2.15 -5.56 4.62
CA LYS A 65 3.28 -6.08 3.88
C LYS A 65 3.24 -5.67 2.42
N GLU A 66 2.12 -5.91 1.73
CA GLU A 66 1.92 -5.50 0.33
C GLU A 66 2.10 -3.99 0.14
N GLY A 67 1.52 -3.17 1.02
CA GLY A 67 1.66 -1.72 0.95
C GLY A 67 3.10 -1.24 1.13
N LEU A 68 3.87 -1.90 1.99
CA LEU A 68 5.28 -1.59 2.20
C LEU A 68 6.18 -2.12 1.07
N GLU A 69 5.87 -3.26 0.47
CA GLU A 69 6.53 -3.78 -0.73
C GLU A 69 6.33 -2.81 -1.92
N ASP A 70 5.12 -2.31 -2.10
CA ASP A 70 4.81 -1.30 -3.12
C ASP A 70 5.54 0.03 -2.84
N ALA A 71 5.57 0.48 -1.59
CA ALA A 71 6.35 1.65 -1.18
C ALA A 71 7.85 1.47 -1.48
N ALA A 72 8.41 0.31 -1.16
CA ALA A 72 9.82 -0.02 -1.44
C ALA A 72 10.12 -0.06 -2.95
N ARG A 73 9.18 -0.57 -3.74
CA ARG A 73 9.31 -0.68 -5.20
C ARG A 73 9.22 0.68 -5.88
N LEU A 74 8.26 1.52 -5.49
CA LEU A 74 8.00 2.82 -6.12
C LEU A 74 8.89 3.93 -5.56
N HIS A 75 9.26 3.85 -4.29
CA HIS A 75 10.05 4.83 -3.56
C HIS A 75 11.25 4.19 -2.86
N SER A 76 12.07 3.44 -3.61
CA SER A 76 13.26 2.75 -3.05
C SER A 76 14.20 3.69 -2.29
N THR A 77 14.25 4.96 -2.72
CA THR A 77 14.92 6.07 -2.04
C THR A 77 14.00 7.28 -2.05
N TYR A 78 13.85 7.94 -0.92
CA TYR A 78 13.03 9.15 -0.78
C TYR A 78 13.77 10.20 0.05
N ASP A 79 13.97 11.41 -0.49
CA ASP A 79 14.76 12.49 0.13
C ASP A 79 16.17 12.03 0.60
N GLY A 80 16.80 11.14 -0.17
CA GLY A 80 18.10 10.58 0.17
C GLY A 80 18.06 9.45 1.21
N VAL A 81 16.89 9.07 1.70
CA VAL A 81 16.69 7.98 2.67
C VAL A 81 16.47 6.66 1.92
N PRO A 82 17.20 5.57 2.24
CA PRO A 82 17.07 4.27 1.57
C PRO A 82 15.85 3.50 2.10
N VAL A 83 14.64 3.90 1.68
CA VAL A 83 13.36 3.37 2.18
C VAL A 83 13.25 1.86 2.02
N ALA A 84 13.60 1.34 0.83
CA ALA A 84 13.53 -0.11 0.57
C ALA A 84 14.43 -0.92 1.51
N GLU A 85 15.65 -0.46 1.75
CA GLU A 85 16.58 -1.12 2.68
C GLU A 85 16.10 -1.05 4.12
N MET A 86 15.52 0.07 4.53
CA MET A 86 14.96 0.22 5.87
C MET A 86 13.75 -0.69 6.09
N ILE A 87 12.85 -0.81 5.11
CA ILE A 87 11.73 -1.75 5.18
C ILE A 87 12.27 -3.15 5.36
N LYS A 88 13.17 -3.58 4.48
CA LYS A 88 13.75 -4.93 4.49
C LYS A 88 14.47 -5.28 5.79
N THR A 89 15.24 -4.36 6.35
CA THR A 89 16.08 -4.66 7.52
C THR A 89 15.41 -4.39 8.86
N ILE A 90 14.47 -3.45 8.90
CA ILE A 90 13.80 -3.05 10.15
C ILE A 90 12.40 -3.65 10.24
N ILE A 91 11.62 -3.62 9.17
CA ILE A 91 10.20 -3.94 9.23
C ILE A 91 9.93 -5.43 8.95
N ASP A 92 10.48 -5.98 7.87
CA ASP A 92 10.18 -7.37 7.47
C ASP A 92 10.38 -8.38 8.60
N PRO A 93 11.49 -8.37 9.39
CA PRO A 93 11.65 -9.31 10.49
C PRO A 93 10.63 -9.16 11.61
N ARG A 94 10.01 -7.98 11.72
CA ARG A 94 8.97 -7.70 12.72
C ARG A 94 7.58 -8.13 12.25
N ILE A 95 7.33 -8.00 10.93
CA ILE A 95 6.12 -8.56 10.32
C ILE A 95 6.13 -10.08 10.47
N GLU A 96 7.25 -10.75 10.20
CA GLU A 96 7.38 -12.21 10.38
C GLU A 96 7.00 -12.65 11.80
N LYS A 97 7.43 -11.93 12.83
CA LYS A 97 7.06 -12.23 14.22
C LYS A 97 5.56 -12.07 14.48
N VAL A 98 4.93 -11.05 13.88
CA VAL A 98 3.47 -10.87 13.96
C VAL A 98 2.75 -12.03 13.28
N GLU A 99 3.20 -12.45 12.09
CA GLU A 99 2.66 -13.60 11.37
C GLU A 99 2.78 -14.90 12.19
N GLU A 100 3.92 -15.13 12.84
CA GLU A 100 4.15 -16.29 13.72
C GLU A 100 3.19 -16.30 14.91
N ALA A 101 3.02 -15.16 15.59
CA ALA A 101 2.10 -15.03 16.73
C ALA A 101 0.64 -15.26 16.33
N ILE A 102 0.24 -14.74 15.14
CA ILE A 102 -1.10 -14.95 14.57
C ILE A 102 -1.31 -16.43 14.23
N LYS A 103 -0.34 -17.07 13.59
CA LYS A 103 -0.39 -18.50 13.26
C LYS A 103 -0.48 -19.38 14.50
N ALA A 104 0.24 -19.02 15.57
CA ALA A 104 0.17 -19.67 16.86
C ALA A 104 -1.14 -19.36 17.63
N LYS A 105 -1.93 -18.36 17.17
CA LYS A 105 -3.10 -17.83 17.86
C LYS A 105 -2.80 -17.43 19.32
N SER A 106 -1.59 -16.92 19.55
CA SER A 106 -1.07 -16.56 20.86
C SER A 106 -1.25 -15.05 21.10
N SER A 107 -2.24 -14.68 21.90
CA SER A 107 -2.49 -13.27 22.24
C SER A 107 -1.30 -12.63 22.97
N ALA A 108 -0.57 -13.39 23.80
CA ALA A 108 0.58 -12.87 24.52
C ALA A 108 1.76 -12.55 23.56
N GLU A 109 2.07 -13.47 22.64
CA GLU A 109 3.13 -13.25 21.63
C GLU A 109 2.72 -12.16 20.64
N PHE A 110 1.44 -12.10 20.25
CA PHE A 110 0.93 -11.04 19.38
C PHE A 110 1.15 -9.65 19.96
N VAL A 111 0.86 -9.45 21.25
CA VAL A 111 1.06 -8.15 21.92
C VAL A 111 2.53 -7.73 21.84
N VAL A 112 3.46 -8.64 22.11
CA VAL A 112 4.90 -8.36 22.03
C VAL A 112 5.34 -8.06 20.61
N ALA A 113 4.93 -8.89 19.64
CA ALA A 113 5.29 -8.72 18.24
C ALA A 113 4.72 -7.42 17.66
N PHE A 114 3.48 -7.05 18.02
CA PHE A 114 2.85 -5.80 17.64
C PHE A 114 3.62 -4.57 18.15
N ASP A 115 4.06 -4.60 19.42
CA ASP A 115 4.85 -3.51 19.99
C ASP A 115 6.24 -3.40 19.33
N GLU A 116 6.86 -4.53 18.97
CA GLU A 116 8.10 -4.54 18.20
C GLU A 116 7.90 -3.97 16.79
N LEU A 117 6.80 -4.29 16.12
CA LEU A 117 6.44 -3.71 14.82
C LEU A 117 6.24 -2.20 14.95
N THR A 118 5.49 -1.75 15.95
CA THR A 118 5.28 -0.32 16.26
C THR A 118 6.62 0.39 16.49
N SER A 119 7.53 -0.21 17.24
CA SER A 119 8.89 0.32 17.46
C SER A 119 9.69 0.39 16.15
N GLY A 120 9.55 -0.60 15.27
CA GLY A 120 10.15 -0.60 13.95
C GLY A 120 9.66 0.58 13.10
N CYS A 121 8.34 0.83 13.07
CA CYS A 121 7.77 1.99 12.38
C CYS A 121 8.40 3.31 12.88
N ASN A 122 8.52 3.48 14.19
CA ASN A 122 9.13 4.66 14.78
C ASN A 122 10.64 4.77 14.45
N SER A 123 11.35 3.65 14.40
CA SER A 123 12.77 3.63 14.00
C SER A 123 12.96 4.08 12.57
N CYS A 124 12.10 3.65 11.63
CA CYS A 124 12.09 4.11 10.25
C CYS A 124 11.78 5.62 10.16
N GLN A 125 10.77 6.11 10.89
CA GLN A 125 10.45 7.54 10.92
C GLN A 125 11.64 8.38 11.43
N ALA A 126 12.30 7.92 12.48
CA ALA A 126 13.48 8.59 13.01
C ALA A 126 14.65 8.60 12.02
N GLY A 127 14.92 7.46 11.38
CA GLY A 127 15.96 7.35 10.34
C GLY A 127 15.68 8.20 9.11
N ALA A 128 14.40 8.47 8.81
CA ALA A 128 13.95 9.36 7.75
C ALA A 128 13.86 10.84 8.16
N ASN A 129 14.38 11.23 9.32
CA ASN A 129 14.26 12.58 9.89
C ASN A 129 12.79 13.04 10.09
N LYS A 130 11.89 12.11 10.33
CA LYS A 130 10.46 12.33 10.59
C LYS A 130 10.06 11.90 12.00
N SER A 131 10.97 12.01 12.99
CA SER A 131 10.74 11.61 14.39
C SER A 131 9.55 12.33 15.07
N PHE A 132 9.06 13.41 14.47
CA PHE A 132 7.81 14.06 14.89
C PHE A 132 6.55 13.23 14.57
N ILE A 133 6.65 12.20 13.72
CA ILE A 133 5.62 11.20 13.52
C ILE A 133 5.90 10.06 14.51
N HIS A 134 5.04 9.93 15.52
CA HIS A 134 5.19 8.92 16.54
C HIS A 134 3.97 7.98 16.55
N ILE A 135 4.20 6.74 16.14
CA ILE A 135 3.19 5.68 16.13
C ILE A 135 3.13 5.03 17.51
N GLN A 136 1.94 4.76 17.97
CA GLN A 136 1.70 4.10 19.26
C GLN A 136 0.58 3.07 19.14
N ARG A 137 0.44 2.23 20.17
CA ARG A 137 -0.68 1.31 20.27
C ARG A 137 -1.99 2.12 20.30
N PRO A 138 -2.96 1.85 19.41
CA PRO A 138 -4.20 2.62 19.39
C PRO A 138 -5.08 2.31 20.60
N THR A 139 -5.75 3.31 21.13
CA THR A 139 -6.66 3.20 22.28
C THR A 139 -8.11 2.96 21.86
N GLU A 140 -8.49 3.41 20.65
CA GLU A 140 -9.83 3.29 20.08
C GLU A 140 -9.75 2.78 18.64
N PRO A 141 -10.77 2.04 18.16
CA PRO A 141 -10.81 1.58 16.78
C PRO A 141 -10.77 2.75 15.80
N PRO A 142 -10.01 2.64 14.70
CA PRO A 142 -9.85 3.74 13.74
C PRO A 142 -11.11 4.01 12.91
N LEU A 143 -12.02 3.03 12.86
CA LEU A 143 -13.28 3.11 12.13
C LEU A 143 -14.44 2.64 13.02
N THR A 144 -15.50 3.44 13.09
CA THR A 144 -16.67 3.15 13.93
C THR A 144 -17.66 2.16 13.29
N ASN A 145 -17.50 1.87 12.01
CA ASN A 145 -18.36 0.98 11.22
C ASN A 145 -17.77 -0.42 10.98
N GLN A 146 -16.70 -0.78 11.70
CA GLN A 146 -16.09 -2.11 11.64
C GLN A 146 -16.15 -2.78 13.01
N ASN A 147 -16.62 -4.04 13.04
CA ASN A 147 -16.54 -4.91 14.21
C ASN A 147 -15.30 -5.80 14.10
N PHE A 148 -14.44 -5.77 15.10
CA PHE A 148 -13.18 -6.52 15.13
C PHE A 148 -13.31 -7.91 15.76
N ALA A 149 -14.42 -8.21 16.45
CA ALA A 149 -14.64 -9.54 17.00
C ALA A 149 -14.76 -10.61 15.92
N PRO A 150 -14.28 -11.86 16.16
CA PRO A 150 -14.44 -12.96 15.22
C PRO A 150 -15.93 -13.25 14.99
N ARG A 151 -16.28 -13.51 13.73
CA ARG A 151 -17.63 -13.97 13.37
C ARG A 151 -17.74 -15.46 13.71
N LYS A 152 -18.85 -15.82 14.36
CA LYS A 152 -19.21 -17.22 14.62
C LYS A 152 -19.72 -17.88 13.35
#